data_c5c08bdfcbf3e2138cd1bb9d3fc47f04
#
_entry.id   c5c08bdfcbf3e2138cd1bb9d3fc47f04
#
_cell.length_a   1.000
_cell.length_b   1.000
_cell.length_c   1.000
_cell.angle_alpha   90.00
_cell.angle_beta   90.00
_cell.angle_gamma   90.00
#
_symmetry.space_group_name_H-M   'P 1'
#
loop_
_entity.id
_entity.type
_entity.pdbx_description
1 polymer ?
#
loop_
_entity_poly.entity_id
_entity_poly.type
_entity_poly.pdbx_seq_one_letter_code
_entity_poly.pdbx_strand_id
1 'polypeptide(L)'
;MLRPIFHLNKKNEVYRRVREGEVDLFYLSPELLLAYDISYFVGERRIGLVVVDEAHTVTTWGKEFRVDYWFLGRHLETLKNALGYVFPVFALTATAVWNPEGGNDMIFDTIRSLHLAPCALYVGTVKRENIGFDITAMTIEEGETYDKAKQRTVAPGWRIFWTGIRLSFIILLPEV
;
A
#
# COMPACT_ATOMS: atom_id res chain seq x y z
N MET A 1 -34.00 1.99 7.13
CA MET A 1 -32.72 2.67 7.38
C MET A 1 -31.92 2.68 6.08
N LEU A 2 -32.12 3.75 5.26
CA LEU A 2 -31.65 3.84 3.87
C LEU A 2 -30.30 4.60 3.81
N ARG A 3 -29.18 3.88 3.80
CA ARG A 3 -27.83 4.47 3.66
C ARG A 3 -26.99 4.09 2.44
N PRO A 4 -27.45 3.29 1.44
CA PRO A 4 -26.54 2.90 0.34
C PRO A 4 -26.50 3.87 -0.84
N ILE A 5 -27.52 4.66 -1.10
CA ILE A 5 -27.70 5.35 -2.38
C ILE A 5 -26.73 6.54 -2.57
N PHE A 6 -26.40 7.27 -1.51
CA PHE A 6 -25.51 8.43 -1.60
C PHE A 6 -24.03 8.08 -1.85
N HIS A 7 -23.57 6.89 -1.44
CA HIS A 7 -22.18 6.48 -1.67
C HIS A 7 -21.95 5.91 -3.09
N LEU A 8 -22.93 5.22 -3.65
CA LEU A 8 -22.82 4.69 -5.02
C LEU A 8 -22.75 5.81 -6.06
N ASN A 9 -23.58 6.85 -5.94
CA ASN A 9 -23.56 7.97 -6.87
C ASN A 9 -22.23 8.71 -6.89
N LYS A 10 -21.58 8.90 -5.74
CA LYS A 10 -20.26 9.53 -5.67
C LYS A 10 -19.16 8.69 -6.32
N LYS A 11 -19.19 7.38 -6.14
CA LYS A 11 -18.19 6.48 -6.76
C LYS A 11 -18.35 6.45 -8.28
N ASN A 12 -19.56 6.31 -8.78
CA ASN A 12 -19.84 6.31 -10.22
C ASN A 12 -19.44 7.63 -10.87
N GLU A 13 -19.65 8.75 -10.19
CA GLU A 13 -19.21 10.06 -10.66
C GLU A 13 -17.69 10.16 -10.76
N VAL A 14 -16.94 9.65 -9.77
CA VAL A 14 -15.47 9.61 -9.84
C VAL A 14 -15.02 8.76 -11.04
N TYR A 15 -15.58 7.57 -11.24
CA TYR A 15 -15.20 6.70 -12.35
C TYR A 15 -15.56 7.33 -13.72
N ARG A 16 -16.67 8.05 -13.82
CA ARG A 16 -17.01 8.82 -15.01
C ARG A 16 -15.93 9.85 -15.32
N ARG A 17 -15.55 10.66 -14.34
CA ARG A 17 -14.51 11.70 -14.47
C ARG A 17 -13.15 11.13 -14.86
N VAL A 18 -12.79 9.97 -14.32
CA VAL A 18 -11.58 9.25 -14.72
C VAL A 18 -11.64 8.87 -16.19
N ARG A 19 -12.76 8.28 -16.65
CA ARG A 19 -12.94 7.86 -18.06
C ARG A 19 -12.96 9.04 -19.04
N GLU A 20 -13.49 10.16 -18.61
CA GLU A 20 -13.60 11.38 -19.43
C GLU A 20 -12.31 12.23 -19.45
N GLY A 21 -11.26 11.80 -18.74
CA GLY A 21 -9.97 12.48 -18.74
C GLY A 21 -9.89 13.69 -17.81
N GLU A 22 -10.85 13.88 -16.91
CA GLU A 22 -10.83 14.95 -15.92
C GLU A 22 -9.91 14.64 -14.71
N VAL A 23 -9.42 13.40 -14.59
CA VAL A 23 -8.61 12.93 -13.48
C VAL A 23 -7.43 12.13 -14.04
N ASP A 24 -6.21 12.53 -13.70
CA ASP A 24 -4.98 11.88 -14.13
C ASP A 24 -4.37 10.99 -13.07
N LEU A 25 -4.70 11.23 -11.81
CA LEU A 25 -4.24 10.46 -10.65
C LEU A 25 -5.43 9.78 -9.99
N PHE A 26 -5.44 8.44 -10.03
CA PHE A 26 -6.53 7.65 -9.49
C PHE A 26 -6.04 6.66 -8.45
N TYR A 27 -6.62 6.72 -7.24
CA TYR A 27 -6.32 5.80 -6.15
C TYR A 27 -7.31 4.64 -6.14
N LEU A 28 -6.78 3.43 -6.15
CA LEU A 28 -7.56 2.21 -6.16
C LEU A 28 -7.01 1.26 -5.08
N SER A 29 -7.90 0.56 -4.39
CA SER A 29 -7.45 -0.51 -3.50
C SER A 29 -7.17 -1.80 -4.26
N PRO A 30 -6.28 -2.68 -3.76
CA PRO A 30 -6.01 -3.97 -4.41
C PRO A 30 -7.26 -4.78 -4.65
N GLU A 31 -8.14 -4.81 -3.66
CA GLU A 31 -9.39 -5.56 -3.69
C GLU A 31 -10.27 -5.10 -4.86
N LEU A 32 -10.35 -3.79 -5.10
CA LEU A 32 -11.11 -3.26 -6.23
C LEU A 32 -10.43 -3.55 -7.57
N LEU A 33 -9.10 -3.45 -7.62
CA LEU A 33 -8.34 -3.76 -8.83
C LEU A 33 -8.47 -5.23 -9.24
N LEU A 34 -8.52 -6.14 -8.27
CA LEU A 34 -8.67 -7.58 -8.51
C LEU A 34 -10.12 -7.99 -8.80
N ALA A 35 -11.10 -7.25 -8.26
CA ALA A 35 -12.51 -7.61 -8.37
C ALA A 35 -13.17 -7.14 -9.66
N TYR A 36 -12.62 -6.14 -10.35
CA TYR A 36 -13.22 -5.53 -11.53
C TYR A 36 -12.25 -5.46 -12.69
N ASP A 37 -12.76 -5.51 -13.91
CA ASP A 37 -11.98 -5.18 -15.09
C ASP A 37 -11.52 -3.73 -15.01
N ILE A 38 -10.27 -3.47 -15.38
CA ILE A 38 -9.68 -2.13 -15.29
C ILE A 38 -10.42 -1.12 -16.18
N SER A 39 -10.98 -1.56 -17.29
CA SER A 39 -11.76 -0.72 -18.21
C SER A 39 -12.99 -0.13 -17.54
N TYR A 40 -13.52 -0.80 -16.52
CA TYR A 40 -14.61 -0.26 -15.71
C TYR A 40 -14.26 1.10 -15.07
N PHE A 41 -12.97 1.28 -14.69
CA PHE A 41 -12.50 2.50 -14.07
C PHE A 41 -11.96 3.50 -15.09
N VAL A 42 -11.12 3.05 -16.02
CA VAL A 42 -10.37 3.94 -16.93
C VAL A 42 -10.96 4.06 -18.33
N GLY A 43 -11.95 3.21 -18.69
CA GLY A 43 -12.51 3.18 -20.04
C GLY A 43 -11.45 2.82 -21.08
N GLU A 44 -11.38 3.62 -22.15
CA GLU A 44 -10.43 3.47 -23.24
C GLU A 44 -9.05 4.13 -22.97
N ARG A 45 -8.90 4.80 -21.81
CA ARG A 45 -7.65 5.47 -21.46
C ARG A 45 -6.54 4.47 -21.17
N ARG A 46 -5.32 4.82 -21.59
CA ARG A 46 -4.14 4.01 -21.31
C ARG A 46 -3.61 4.28 -19.91
N ILE A 47 -3.13 3.25 -19.26
CA ILE A 47 -2.40 3.36 -17.99
C ILE A 47 -0.99 3.85 -18.30
N GLY A 48 -0.60 4.99 -17.74
CA GLY A 48 0.75 5.55 -17.89
C GLY A 48 1.74 4.99 -16.88
N LEU A 49 1.28 4.76 -15.63
CA LEU A 49 2.09 4.23 -14.54
C LEU A 49 1.17 3.59 -13.49
N VAL A 50 1.60 2.48 -12.92
CA VAL A 50 1.02 1.91 -11.70
C VAL A 50 1.98 2.10 -10.55
N VAL A 51 1.52 2.72 -9.47
CA VAL A 51 2.30 2.86 -8.23
C VAL A 51 1.72 1.93 -7.17
N VAL A 52 2.55 1.07 -6.63
CA VAL A 52 2.21 0.17 -5.50
C VAL A 52 2.84 0.77 -4.25
N ASP A 53 2.01 1.41 -3.44
CA ASP A 53 2.43 1.94 -2.15
C ASP A 53 2.43 0.84 -1.08
N GLU A 54 3.28 0.99 -0.06
CA GLU A 54 3.51 -0.01 0.98
C GLU A 54 3.76 -1.42 0.40
N ALA A 55 4.57 -1.47 -0.64
CA ALA A 55 4.80 -2.68 -1.44
C ALA A 55 5.31 -3.89 -0.64
N HIS A 56 5.88 -3.66 0.56
CA HIS A 56 6.29 -4.74 1.47
C HIS A 56 5.13 -5.65 1.89
N THR A 57 3.89 -5.17 1.80
CA THR A 57 2.70 -5.94 2.17
C THR A 57 2.40 -7.12 1.24
N VAL A 58 3.01 -7.16 0.04
CA VAL A 58 2.91 -8.32 -0.87
C VAL A 58 3.74 -9.52 -0.43
N THR A 59 4.63 -9.35 0.55
CA THR A 59 5.49 -10.40 1.10
C THR A 59 4.77 -11.20 2.20
N THR A 60 5.49 -11.82 3.10
CA THR A 60 5.00 -12.73 4.14
C THR A 60 3.85 -12.17 4.98
N TRP A 61 3.85 -10.85 5.24
CA TRP A 61 2.78 -10.19 5.99
C TRP A 61 1.46 -10.10 5.21
N GLY A 62 1.54 -10.00 3.88
CA GLY A 62 0.36 -9.98 3.01
C GLY A 62 -0.41 -11.30 3.04
N LYS A 63 0.29 -12.42 3.25
CA LYS A 63 -0.32 -13.77 3.29
C LYS A 63 -1.33 -13.94 4.42
N GLU A 64 -1.08 -13.35 5.58
CA GLU A 64 -1.93 -13.51 6.76
C GLU A 64 -2.98 -12.40 6.87
N PHE A 65 -2.70 -11.22 6.33
CA PHE A 65 -3.51 -10.03 6.58
C PHE A 65 -4.28 -9.53 5.34
N ARG A 66 -3.71 -9.71 4.12
CA ARG A 66 -4.31 -9.23 2.87
C ARG A 66 -3.96 -10.15 1.70
N VAL A 67 -4.72 -11.20 1.55
CA VAL A 67 -4.57 -12.21 0.48
C VAL A 67 -4.56 -11.58 -0.92
N ASP A 68 -5.28 -10.48 -1.12
CA ASP A 68 -5.37 -9.79 -2.40
C ASP A 68 -4.02 -9.24 -2.89
N TYR A 69 -3.15 -8.80 -1.98
CA TYR A 69 -1.81 -8.34 -2.36
C TYR A 69 -0.92 -9.44 -2.94
N TRP A 70 -1.13 -10.68 -2.52
CA TRP A 70 -0.38 -11.81 -3.06
C TRP A 70 -0.62 -12.03 -4.56
N PHE A 71 -1.85 -11.81 -5.01
CA PHE A 71 -2.21 -12.02 -6.40
C PHE A 71 -1.89 -10.84 -7.31
N LEU A 72 -1.47 -9.71 -6.73
CA LEU A 72 -1.31 -8.46 -7.44
C LEU A 72 -0.29 -8.54 -8.58
N GLY A 73 0.90 -9.12 -8.36
CA GLY A 73 1.93 -9.24 -9.41
C GLY A 73 1.42 -10.02 -10.61
N ARG A 74 0.80 -11.16 -10.36
CA ARG A 74 0.17 -11.98 -11.42
C ARG A 74 -0.95 -11.23 -12.13
N HIS A 75 -1.75 -10.48 -11.38
CA HIS A 75 -2.85 -9.70 -11.95
C HIS A 75 -2.32 -8.60 -12.87
N LEU A 76 -1.29 -7.86 -12.45
CA LEU A 76 -0.66 -6.82 -13.27
C LEU A 76 -0.05 -7.39 -14.57
N GLU A 77 0.54 -8.57 -14.51
CA GLU A 77 1.05 -9.28 -15.70
C GLU A 77 -0.11 -9.68 -16.65
N THR A 78 -1.16 -10.29 -16.10
CA THR A 78 -2.36 -10.64 -16.85
C THR A 78 -2.99 -9.41 -17.50
N LEU A 79 -3.03 -8.28 -16.77
CA LEU A 79 -3.57 -7.03 -17.26
C LEU A 79 -2.76 -6.47 -18.45
N LYS A 80 -1.41 -6.47 -18.37
CA LYS A 80 -0.55 -6.07 -19.49
C LYS A 80 -0.83 -6.90 -20.73
N ASN A 81 -0.97 -8.21 -20.57
CA ASN A 81 -1.27 -9.13 -21.67
C ASN A 81 -2.66 -8.86 -22.28
N ALA A 82 -3.68 -8.65 -21.44
CA ALA A 82 -5.04 -8.38 -21.90
C ALA A 82 -5.16 -7.04 -22.63
N LEU A 83 -4.46 -6.00 -22.14
CA LEU A 83 -4.46 -4.68 -22.76
C LEU A 83 -3.59 -4.59 -24.03
N GLY A 84 -2.70 -5.54 -24.27
CA GLY A 84 -1.80 -5.56 -25.43
C GLY A 84 -0.71 -4.47 -25.39
N TYR A 85 -0.46 -3.85 -24.24
CA TYR A 85 0.65 -2.90 -24.04
C TYR A 85 1.24 -2.99 -22.64
N VAL A 86 2.49 -2.55 -22.52
CA VAL A 86 3.24 -2.53 -21.26
C VAL A 86 3.15 -1.14 -20.64
N PHE A 87 2.91 -1.10 -19.34
CA PHE A 87 3.02 0.10 -18.50
C PHE A 87 4.04 -0.14 -17.39
N PRO A 88 4.78 0.90 -16.96
CA PRO A 88 5.72 0.79 -15.86
C PRO A 88 4.99 0.56 -14.54
N VAL A 89 5.67 -0.14 -13.61
CA VAL A 89 5.20 -0.33 -12.23
C VAL A 89 6.27 0.22 -11.30
N PHE A 90 5.87 1.07 -10.37
CA PHE A 90 6.73 1.67 -9.37
C PHE A 90 6.28 1.22 -7.97
N ALA A 91 7.12 0.47 -7.29
CA ALA A 91 6.85 -0.04 -5.95
C ALA A 91 7.57 0.81 -4.90
N LEU A 92 6.85 1.26 -3.89
CA LEU A 92 7.34 2.09 -2.80
C LEU A 92 7.14 1.40 -1.47
N THR A 93 8.11 1.53 -0.58
CA THR A 93 7.97 1.16 0.81
C THR A 93 8.99 1.87 1.68
N ALA A 94 8.59 2.25 2.88
CA ALA A 94 9.49 2.83 3.88
C ALA A 94 10.03 1.79 4.89
N THR A 95 9.46 0.58 4.91
CA THR A 95 9.67 -0.40 5.98
C THR A 95 10.27 -1.72 5.51
N ALA A 96 10.71 -1.81 4.24
CA ALA A 96 11.35 -3.02 3.75
C ALA A 96 12.73 -3.21 4.39
N VAL A 97 12.99 -4.42 4.86
CA VAL A 97 14.30 -4.82 5.34
C VAL A 97 15.12 -5.32 4.15
N TRP A 98 16.29 -4.73 3.95
CA TRP A 98 17.28 -5.21 3.01
C TRP A 98 18.32 -6.06 3.76
N ASN A 99 18.35 -7.33 3.46
CA ASN A 99 19.27 -8.28 4.06
C ASN A 99 19.83 -9.25 3.00
N PRO A 100 20.75 -8.79 2.13
CA PRO A 100 21.25 -9.59 1.01
C PRO A 100 22.02 -10.86 1.44
N GLU A 101 22.51 -10.91 2.68
CA GLU A 101 23.24 -12.05 3.22
C GLU A 101 22.35 -12.99 4.07
N GLY A 102 21.12 -12.58 4.36
CA GLY A 102 20.18 -13.33 5.19
C GLY A 102 19.04 -13.95 4.39
N GLY A 103 18.48 -15.04 4.89
CA GLY A 103 17.42 -15.80 4.21
C GLY A 103 16.05 -15.09 4.08
N ASN A 104 15.90 -13.85 4.59
CA ASN A 104 14.65 -13.09 4.57
C ASN A 104 14.91 -11.65 4.06
N ASP A 105 15.02 -11.50 2.75
CA ASP A 105 15.15 -10.20 2.12
C ASP A 105 13.78 -9.74 1.57
N MET A 106 13.15 -8.81 2.28
CA MET A 106 11.83 -8.30 1.89
C MET A 106 11.83 -7.57 0.55
N ILE A 107 12.97 -6.99 0.15
CA ILE A 107 13.09 -6.28 -1.14
C ILE A 107 13.05 -7.29 -2.28
N PHE A 108 13.86 -8.36 -2.22
CA PHE A 108 13.84 -9.41 -3.24
C PHE A 108 12.51 -10.14 -3.29
N ASP A 109 11.90 -10.40 -2.13
CA ASP A 109 10.57 -11.01 -2.07
C ASP A 109 9.50 -10.11 -2.69
N THR A 110 9.57 -8.80 -2.48
CA THR A 110 8.67 -7.82 -3.10
C THR A 110 8.85 -7.78 -4.62
N ILE A 111 10.10 -7.72 -5.11
CA ILE A 111 10.42 -7.75 -6.55
C ILE A 111 9.85 -9.01 -7.21
N ARG A 112 10.04 -10.16 -6.57
CA ARG A 112 9.54 -11.45 -7.04
C ARG A 112 8.01 -11.50 -7.04
N SER A 113 7.39 -11.10 -5.93
CA SER A 113 5.93 -11.17 -5.76
C SER A 113 5.18 -10.23 -6.70
N LEU A 114 5.76 -9.08 -7.03
CA LEU A 114 5.19 -8.11 -7.96
C LEU A 114 5.64 -8.31 -9.43
N HIS A 115 6.45 -9.33 -9.72
CA HIS A 115 7.00 -9.61 -11.05
C HIS A 115 7.71 -8.39 -11.67
N LEU A 116 8.54 -7.71 -10.87
CA LEU A 116 9.20 -6.46 -11.29
C LEU A 116 10.53 -6.67 -12.03
N ALA A 117 11.08 -7.87 -12.04
CA ALA A 117 12.38 -8.12 -12.70
C ALA A 117 12.26 -8.11 -14.22
N PRO A 118 13.20 -7.44 -14.97
CA PRO A 118 14.27 -6.61 -14.44
C PRO A 118 13.78 -5.25 -13.94
N CYS A 119 14.37 -4.71 -12.86
CA CYS A 119 13.99 -3.41 -12.31
C CYS A 119 15.19 -2.60 -11.85
N ALA A 120 15.05 -1.28 -11.76
CA ALA A 120 15.97 -0.41 -11.05
C ALA A 120 15.58 -0.38 -9.56
N LEU A 121 16.58 -0.51 -8.68
CA LEU A 121 16.40 -0.49 -7.24
C LEU A 121 17.03 0.78 -6.65
N TYR A 122 16.24 1.52 -5.88
CA TYR A 122 16.70 2.69 -5.14
C TYR A 122 16.50 2.43 -3.65
N VAL A 123 17.61 2.32 -2.91
CA VAL A 123 17.59 2.12 -1.45
C VAL A 123 18.13 3.38 -0.80
N GLY A 124 17.29 4.04 -0.02
CA GLY A 124 17.65 5.23 0.73
C GLY A 124 18.07 4.92 2.17
N THR A 125 18.62 5.92 2.85
CA THR A 125 18.94 5.83 4.28
C THR A 125 17.66 6.05 5.10
N VAL A 126 17.31 5.09 5.95
CA VAL A 126 16.09 5.13 6.77
C VAL A 126 16.27 5.93 8.05
N LYS A 127 17.55 6.19 8.43
CA LYS A 127 17.87 6.91 9.68
C LYS A 127 17.37 8.36 9.59
N ARG A 128 16.46 8.71 10.47
CA ARG A 128 15.93 10.06 10.61
C ARG A 128 16.63 10.74 11.77
N GLU A 129 17.61 11.58 11.46
CA GLU A 129 18.43 12.27 12.49
C GLU A 129 17.62 13.27 13.33
N ASN A 130 16.46 13.69 12.85
CA ASN A 130 15.54 14.57 13.57
C ASN A 130 14.60 13.83 14.53
N ILE A 131 14.70 12.51 14.65
CA ILE A 131 13.91 11.70 15.57
C ILE A 131 14.85 11.09 16.60
N GLY A 132 14.69 11.48 17.85
CA GLY A 132 15.31 10.83 18.99
C GLY A 132 14.40 9.73 19.55
N PHE A 133 15.00 8.64 19.99
CA PHE A 133 14.29 7.59 20.73
C PHE A 133 14.63 7.71 22.20
N ASP A 134 13.62 7.86 23.05
CA ASP A 134 13.74 7.76 24.49
C ASP A 134 13.15 6.42 24.94
N ILE A 135 14.01 5.58 25.52
CA ILE A 135 13.65 4.22 25.93
C ILE A 135 13.62 4.17 27.45
N THR A 136 12.41 4.08 27.99
CA THR A 136 12.20 3.95 29.44
C THR A 136 11.81 2.52 29.79
N ALA A 137 12.57 1.90 30.70
CA ALA A 137 12.20 0.61 31.25
C ALA A 137 10.96 0.72 32.13
N MET A 138 10.01 -0.17 31.92
CA MET A 138 8.79 -0.24 32.70
C MET A 138 8.87 -1.47 33.62
N THR A 139 8.68 -1.25 34.93
CA THR A 139 8.57 -2.32 35.91
C THR A 139 7.08 -2.52 36.26
N ILE A 140 6.63 -3.75 36.22
CA ILE A 140 5.27 -4.11 36.66
C ILE A 140 5.37 -4.45 38.15
N GLU A 141 4.62 -3.74 38.98
CA GLU A 141 4.57 -3.98 40.41
C GLU A 141 3.67 -5.19 40.74
N GLU A 142 3.89 -5.81 41.89
CA GLU A 142 3.10 -6.96 42.32
C GLU A 142 1.61 -6.59 42.41
N GLY A 143 0.76 -7.33 41.66
CA GLY A 143 -0.68 -7.05 41.59
C GLY A 143 -1.08 -5.95 40.57
N GLU A 144 -0.12 -5.35 39.87
CA GLU A 144 -0.38 -4.38 38.83
C GLU A 144 -0.58 -5.05 37.46
N THR A 145 -1.57 -4.59 36.67
CA THR A 145 -1.73 -5.03 35.28
C THR A 145 -0.79 -4.28 34.34
N TYR A 146 -0.43 -4.91 33.22
CA TYR A 146 0.39 -4.28 32.17
C TYR A 146 -0.13 -2.90 31.75
N ASP A 147 -1.44 -2.76 31.56
CA ASP A 147 -2.05 -1.49 31.13
C ASP A 147 -1.91 -0.39 32.18
N LYS A 148 -2.01 -0.73 33.46
CA LYS A 148 -1.78 0.24 34.56
C LYS A 148 -0.32 0.67 34.62
N ALA A 149 0.61 -0.27 34.55
CA ALA A 149 2.04 0.03 34.52
C ALA A 149 2.40 0.92 33.33
N LYS A 150 1.84 0.63 32.16
CA LYS A 150 2.00 1.45 30.95
C LYS A 150 1.46 2.86 31.12
N GLN A 151 0.25 3.01 31.66
CA GLN A 151 -0.33 4.33 31.93
C GLN A 151 0.47 5.15 32.95
N ARG A 152 1.05 4.49 33.95
CA ARG A 152 1.90 5.11 34.97
C ARG A 152 3.24 5.58 34.38
N THR A 153 3.82 4.78 33.48
CA THR A 153 5.15 5.04 32.90
C THR A 153 5.10 6.04 31.75
N VAL A 154 4.02 6.07 30.98
CA VAL A 154 3.84 7.03 29.89
C VAL A 154 3.39 8.37 30.47
N ALA A 155 4.23 9.40 30.36
CA ALA A 155 3.91 10.73 30.87
C ALA A 155 2.57 11.25 30.34
N PRO A 156 1.76 11.94 31.18
CA PRO A 156 0.49 12.52 30.78
C PRO A 156 0.73 13.54 29.67
N GLY A 157 0.28 13.26 28.47
CA GLY A 157 0.44 14.14 27.29
C GLY A 157 0.89 13.45 26.01
N TRP A 158 1.37 12.24 26.06
CA TRP A 158 1.72 11.48 24.87
C TRP A 158 0.48 10.84 24.25
N ARG A 159 -0.02 11.43 23.17
CA ARG A 159 -1.05 10.81 22.34
C ARG A 159 -0.36 10.12 21.18
N ILE A 160 -0.31 8.79 21.19
CA ILE A 160 0.04 8.01 20.01
C ILE A 160 -1.17 8.03 19.06
N PHE A 161 -1.08 8.82 18.00
CA PHE A 161 -2.09 8.79 16.94
C PHE A 161 -1.79 7.60 16.05
N TRP A 162 -2.50 6.50 16.23
CA TRP A 162 -2.62 5.48 15.22
C TRP A 162 -3.64 5.94 14.17
N THR A 163 -3.18 6.65 13.17
CA THR A 163 -3.95 6.81 11.94
C THR A 163 -3.83 5.50 11.17
N GLY A 164 -4.95 4.83 10.97
CA GLY A 164 -4.98 3.61 10.18
C GLY A 164 -4.37 3.88 8.80
N ILE A 165 -3.31 3.14 8.46
CA ILE A 165 -2.67 3.22 7.16
C ILE A 165 -3.67 2.72 6.13
N ARG A 166 -4.25 3.64 5.35
CA ARG A 166 -4.99 3.30 4.15
C ARG A 166 -3.96 3.04 3.05
N LEU A 167 -3.74 1.77 2.77
CA LEU A 167 -2.94 1.37 1.62
C LEU A 167 -3.76 1.64 0.35
N SER A 168 -3.21 2.44 -0.54
CA SER A 168 -3.86 2.85 -1.79
C SER A 168 -2.89 2.66 -2.95
N PHE A 169 -3.42 2.22 -4.08
CA PHE A 169 -2.69 2.25 -5.34
C PHE A 169 -2.89 3.59 -6.02
N ILE A 170 -1.85 4.05 -6.65
CA ILE A 170 -1.88 5.25 -7.48
C ILE A 170 -1.77 4.79 -8.93
N ILE A 171 -2.76 5.09 -9.74
CA ILE A 171 -2.73 4.89 -11.18
C ILE A 171 -2.63 6.27 -11.83
N LEU A 172 -1.52 6.52 -12.50
CA LEU A 172 -1.32 7.72 -13.32
C LEU A 172 -1.80 7.44 -14.73
N LEU A 173 -2.69 8.30 -15.21
CA LEU A 173 -3.24 8.26 -16.56
C LEU A 173 -2.62 9.43 -17.34
N PRO A 174 -1.96 9.18 -18.50
CA PRO A 174 -1.40 10.27 -19.30
C PRO A 174 -2.50 11.20 -19.80
N GLU A 175 -2.14 12.44 -20.07
CA GLU A 175 -3.03 13.41 -20.72
C GLU A 175 -3.55 12.81 -22.04
N VAL A 176 -4.80 13.10 -22.34
CA VAL A 176 -5.51 12.61 -23.54
C VAL A 176 -5.04 13.34 -24.78
#